data_38c5b361ec4b73d8fd16ae5dd3df1219
#
_entry.id   38c5b361ec4b73d8fd16ae5dd3df1219
#
_cell.length_a   1.000
_cell.length_b   1.000
_cell.length_c   1.000
_cell.angle_alpha   90.00
_cell.angle_beta   90.00
_cell.angle_gamma   90.00
#
_symmetry.space_group_name_H-M   'P 1'
#
loop_
_entity.id
_entity.type
_entity.pdbx_description
1 polymer ?
#
loop_
_entity_poly.entity_id
_entity_poly.type
_entity_poly.pdbx_seq_one_letter_code
_entity_poly.pdbx_strand_id
1 'polypeptide(L)'
;MTHKMSWCLVWAISIAIVTILGPAEAHKPHNNVMNVIDRCWRTNPNWRRNRHQLATCSVGYTGKMTNNIGRAVTNYKVTDPSDDSLNPRPGTLRYAVTSIKGKVWVTFARDMSIKLIKPLLVSSYTTLDGRGVNVHIANGACLYLQRVTDVIIHGLRIHNCMAQGPGPVMGPNRRVVNLGPVDGDAIRMLTSTRVWIDHNTLSDCQDGLIDVTRGSTEITITNNRFKLQDKVMLLGHDDGFMWDTKMRVTVAFNHFGPHCIQRMPRIRFGYAHVVNNLYLGWGQYALGGSMNPSIKSQANLFIAPQGDNKEITWDSSANGRFKSINDVFENGASFKESVDKGVTMRPNYRPDQNFEVADGRIVRALTSSAGALICPRTSTC
;
A
#
# COMPACT_ATOMS: atom_id res chain seq x y z
N MET A 1 3.05 -91.58 -21.69
CA MET A 1 2.18 -90.42 -21.59
C MET A 1 3.10 -89.22 -21.35
N THR A 2 3.41 -88.50 -22.39
CA THR A 2 4.40 -87.41 -22.41
C THR A 2 3.70 -86.08 -22.59
N HIS A 3 3.78 -85.23 -21.55
CA HIS A 3 3.30 -83.82 -21.66
C HIS A 3 4.41 -82.95 -22.24
N LYS A 4 4.13 -82.35 -23.39
CA LYS A 4 4.99 -81.34 -23.97
C LYS A 4 4.62 -79.93 -23.34
N MET A 5 5.64 -79.30 -22.75
CA MET A 5 5.58 -77.92 -22.26
C MET A 5 5.99 -76.99 -23.39
N SER A 6 5.05 -76.11 -23.79
CA SER A 6 5.26 -75.07 -24.79
C SER A 6 5.77 -73.80 -24.13
N TRP A 7 6.92 -73.28 -24.58
CA TRP A 7 7.52 -72.05 -24.11
C TRP A 7 7.04 -70.91 -25.03
N CYS A 8 6.23 -69.97 -24.49
CA CYS A 8 5.93 -68.71 -25.15
C CYS A 8 7.04 -67.66 -24.79
N LEU A 9 7.80 -67.27 -25.79
CA LEU A 9 8.71 -66.13 -25.71
C LEU A 9 7.88 -64.83 -25.77
N VAL A 10 7.90 -64.06 -24.68
CA VAL A 10 7.38 -62.71 -24.65
C VAL A 10 8.50 -61.76 -24.99
N TRP A 11 8.42 -61.09 -26.14
CA TRP A 11 9.33 -60.00 -26.49
C TRP A 11 8.85 -58.73 -25.80
N ALA A 12 9.61 -58.21 -24.84
CA ALA A 12 9.43 -56.90 -24.24
C ALA A 12 10.05 -55.83 -25.14
N ILE A 13 9.20 -55.03 -25.79
CA ILE A 13 9.63 -53.84 -26.54
C ILE A 13 9.81 -52.70 -25.55
N SER A 14 11.07 -52.37 -25.25
CA SER A 14 11.40 -51.17 -24.45
C SER A 14 11.30 -49.92 -25.34
N ILE A 15 10.25 -49.15 -25.19
CA ILE A 15 10.14 -47.83 -25.80
C ILE A 15 10.94 -46.83 -24.94
N ALA A 16 12.10 -46.42 -25.46
CA ALA A 16 12.86 -45.32 -24.86
C ALA A 16 12.18 -44.00 -25.20
N ILE A 17 11.51 -43.37 -24.23
CA ILE A 17 11.01 -42.01 -24.34
C ILE A 17 12.21 -41.08 -24.20
N VAL A 18 12.69 -40.55 -25.33
CA VAL A 18 13.66 -39.46 -25.37
C VAL A 18 12.89 -38.17 -25.08
N THR A 19 12.93 -37.71 -23.82
CA THR A 19 12.47 -36.35 -23.49
C THR A 19 13.48 -35.34 -24.04
N ILE A 20 13.15 -34.70 -25.12
CA ILE A 20 13.90 -33.53 -25.61
C ILE A 20 13.64 -32.39 -24.64
N LEU A 21 14.57 -32.22 -23.68
CA LEU A 21 14.67 -30.98 -22.90
C LEU A 21 15.07 -29.85 -23.87
N GLY A 22 14.09 -29.05 -24.27
CA GLY A 22 14.36 -27.79 -24.96
C GLY A 22 15.30 -26.92 -24.11
N PRO A 23 16.12 -26.04 -24.74
CA PRO A 23 17.01 -25.17 -24.01
C PRO A 23 16.19 -24.35 -23.02
N ALA A 24 16.55 -24.43 -21.72
CA ALA A 24 15.99 -23.54 -20.72
C ALA A 24 16.26 -22.10 -21.19
N GLU A 25 15.21 -21.34 -21.50
CA GLU A 25 15.34 -19.92 -21.76
C GLU A 25 16.02 -19.31 -20.53
N ALA A 26 17.28 -18.95 -20.70
CA ALA A 26 18.01 -18.18 -19.72
C ALA A 26 17.22 -16.89 -19.47
N HIS A 27 16.61 -16.77 -18.30
CA HIS A 27 15.98 -15.55 -17.85
C HIS A 27 17.01 -14.43 -17.97
N LYS A 28 16.87 -13.58 -19.00
CA LYS A 28 17.63 -12.33 -19.08
C LYS A 28 17.39 -11.60 -17.77
N PRO A 29 18.44 -11.08 -17.10
CA PRO A 29 18.24 -10.30 -15.89
C PRO A 29 17.25 -9.19 -16.25
N HIS A 30 16.09 -9.16 -15.58
CA HIS A 30 15.16 -8.06 -15.68
C HIS A 30 15.94 -6.79 -15.32
N ASN A 31 16.20 -5.95 -16.30
CA ASN A 31 16.61 -4.58 -16.03
C ASN A 31 15.62 -4.05 -14.98
N ASN A 32 16.12 -3.67 -13.79
CA ASN A 32 15.31 -3.18 -12.69
C ASN A 32 14.53 -1.95 -13.19
N VAL A 33 13.31 -2.19 -13.68
CA VAL A 33 12.41 -1.11 -14.07
C VAL A 33 11.94 -0.45 -12.79
N MET A 34 12.42 0.77 -12.54
CA MET A 34 12.05 1.54 -11.37
C MET A 34 11.10 2.67 -11.75
N ASN A 35 10.05 2.87 -10.98
CA ASN A 35 9.22 4.05 -11.08
C ASN A 35 9.98 5.32 -10.61
N VAL A 36 9.37 6.48 -10.78
CA VAL A 36 9.99 7.77 -10.48
C VAL A 36 10.37 7.92 -9.00
N ILE A 37 9.59 7.34 -8.09
CA ILE A 37 9.85 7.37 -6.64
C ILE A 37 11.07 6.53 -6.32
N ASP A 38 11.11 5.30 -6.82
CA ASP A 38 12.21 4.36 -6.61
C ASP A 38 13.52 4.90 -7.17
N ARG A 39 13.51 5.41 -8.40
CA ARG A 39 14.70 6.05 -8.98
C ARG A 39 15.24 7.20 -8.13
N CYS A 40 14.35 7.94 -7.44
CA CYS A 40 14.75 9.10 -6.65
C CYS A 40 15.60 8.75 -5.42
N TRP A 41 15.31 7.66 -4.71
CA TRP A 41 16.03 7.35 -3.47
C TRP A 41 16.76 6.00 -3.48
N ARG A 42 16.27 4.98 -4.21
CA ARG A 42 16.84 3.62 -4.17
C ARG A 42 18.17 3.50 -4.89
N THR A 43 18.41 4.33 -5.90
CA THR A 43 19.68 4.36 -6.66
C THR A 43 20.84 4.99 -5.87
N ASN A 44 20.57 5.63 -4.75
CA ASN A 44 21.59 6.26 -3.92
C ASN A 44 22.28 5.21 -3.03
N PRO A 45 23.56 4.87 -3.22
CA PRO A 45 24.26 3.89 -2.38
C PRO A 45 24.47 4.40 -0.94
N ASN A 46 24.36 5.70 -0.72
CA ASN A 46 24.47 6.35 0.58
C ASN A 46 23.10 6.66 1.22
N TRP A 47 22.03 6.00 0.80
CA TRP A 47 20.67 6.24 1.29
C TRP A 47 20.56 6.24 2.82
N ARG A 48 21.37 5.44 3.52
CA ARG A 48 21.37 5.38 4.99
C ARG A 48 21.85 6.67 5.65
N ARG A 49 22.81 7.35 5.06
CA ARG A 49 23.30 8.66 5.53
C ARG A 49 22.39 9.79 5.05
N ASN A 50 21.74 9.59 3.90
CA ASN A 50 20.87 10.57 3.24
C ASN A 50 19.36 10.19 3.37
N ARG A 51 18.94 9.70 4.54
CA ARG A 51 17.55 9.24 4.73
C ARG A 51 16.51 10.31 4.40
N HIS A 52 16.80 11.55 4.68
CA HIS A 52 15.92 12.69 4.43
C HIS A 52 15.62 12.93 2.94
N GLN A 53 16.46 12.42 2.02
CA GLN A 53 16.18 12.44 0.58
C GLN A 53 14.81 11.84 0.24
N LEU A 54 14.36 10.84 0.98
CA LEU A 54 13.04 10.22 0.78
C LEU A 54 11.92 11.28 0.70
N ALA A 55 11.93 12.27 1.57
CA ALA A 55 10.89 13.31 1.59
C ALA A 55 10.82 14.15 0.30
N THR A 56 11.85 14.15 -0.53
CA THR A 56 11.86 14.83 -1.82
C THR A 56 11.39 13.95 -2.98
N CYS A 57 11.07 12.69 -2.73
CA CYS A 57 10.76 11.70 -3.77
C CYS A 57 9.25 11.48 -3.99
N SER A 58 8.40 11.95 -3.08
CA SER A 58 6.95 11.83 -3.22
C SER A 58 6.42 12.59 -4.43
N VAL A 59 5.36 12.06 -5.01
CA VAL A 59 4.60 12.62 -6.15
C VAL A 59 3.10 12.53 -5.86
N GLY A 60 2.25 12.81 -6.84
CA GLY A 60 0.82 12.77 -6.65
C GLY A 60 0.32 13.88 -5.72
N TYR A 61 -0.86 13.72 -5.16
CA TYR A 61 -1.51 14.82 -4.42
C TYR A 61 -0.76 15.31 -3.18
N THR A 62 0.10 14.52 -2.54
CA THR A 62 0.98 15.03 -1.47
C THR A 62 2.03 16.01 -1.99
N GLY A 63 2.51 15.85 -3.23
CA GLY A 63 3.69 16.56 -3.73
C GLY A 63 4.95 16.21 -2.91
N LYS A 64 5.95 17.03 -2.96
CA LYS A 64 7.17 16.85 -2.17
C LYS A 64 6.89 17.07 -0.69
N MET A 65 7.40 16.17 0.16
CA MET A 65 7.20 16.18 1.62
C MET A 65 8.32 16.95 2.36
N THR A 66 8.79 18.05 1.78
CA THR A 66 9.94 18.81 2.29
C THR A 66 9.69 19.48 3.65
N ASN A 67 8.43 19.58 4.08
CA ASN A 67 8.09 20.02 5.43
C ASN A 67 8.60 19.06 6.51
N ASN A 68 8.86 17.78 6.16
CA ASN A 68 9.38 16.77 7.10
C ASN A 68 10.90 16.85 7.31
N ILE A 69 11.61 17.72 6.61
CA ILE A 69 13.07 17.83 6.66
C ILE A 69 13.54 19.24 7.02
N GLY A 70 14.85 19.43 7.18
CA GLY A 70 15.49 20.71 7.49
C GLY A 70 16.10 20.74 8.90
N ARG A 71 16.57 21.94 9.34
CA ARG A 71 17.37 22.09 10.58
C ARG A 71 16.63 21.71 11.85
N ALA A 72 15.30 21.80 11.90
CA ALA A 72 14.50 21.53 13.09
C ALA A 72 14.05 20.07 13.21
N VAL A 73 14.57 19.15 12.39
CA VAL A 73 14.18 17.73 12.46
C VAL A 73 14.93 17.02 13.57
N THR A 74 14.19 16.44 14.49
CA THR A 74 14.72 15.51 15.48
C THR A 74 14.81 14.11 14.88
N ASN A 75 16.04 13.59 14.72
CA ASN A 75 16.24 12.20 14.34
C ASN A 75 16.12 11.32 15.59
N TYR A 76 15.12 10.44 15.59
CA TYR A 76 14.86 9.54 16.71
C TYR A 76 15.01 8.07 16.29
N LYS A 77 15.62 7.28 17.17
CA LYS A 77 15.81 5.85 16.90
C LYS A 77 15.06 5.02 17.93
N VAL A 78 14.09 4.24 17.48
CA VAL A 78 13.37 3.27 18.32
C VAL A 78 14.30 2.10 18.64
N THR A 79 14.46 1.82 19.92
CA THR A 79 15.33 0.75 20.45
C THR A 79 14.56 -0.29 21.26
N ASP A 80 13.38 0.10 21.76
CA ASP A 80 12.49 -0.72 22.60
C ASP A 80 11.17 -0.99 21.86
N PRO A 81 10.82 -2.26 21.57
CA PRO A 81 9.57 -2.61 20.90
C PRO A 81 8.34 -2.59 21.81
N SER A 82 8.50 -2.34 23.11
CA SER A 82 7.39 -2.29 24.06
C SER A 82 6.48 -1.09 23.80
N ASP A 83 5.25 -1.16 24.29
CA ASP A 83 4.27 -0.09 24.26
C ASP A 83 3.61 0.10 25.63
N ASP A 84 3.48 1.35 26.05
CA ASP A 84 2.61 1.78 27.14
C ASP A 84 1.73 2.89 26.58
N SER A 85 0.42 2.65 26.62
CA SER A 85 -0.55 3.55 25.97
C SER A 85 -0.69 4.91 26.66
N LEU A 86 -0.35 5.03 27.93
CA LEU A 86 -0.48 6.27 28.73
C LEU A 86 0.85 6.86 29.16
N ASN A 87 1.85 6.00 29.42
CA ASN A 87 3.16 6.43 29.91
C ASN A 87 4.29 5.98 28.98
N PRO A 88 4.34 6.52 27.74
CA PRO A 88 5.35 6.12 26.77
C PRO A 88 6.75 6.42 27.28
N ARG A 89 7.63 5.42 27.25
CA ARG A 89 9.02 5.54 27.70
C ARG A 89 9.95 5.93 26.56
N PRO A 90 11.03 6.68 26.85
CA PRO A 90 12.10 6.89 25.88
C PRO A 90 12.59 5.56 25.29
N GLY A 91 12.87 5.54 23.99
CA GLY A 91 13.23 4.33 23.25
C GLY A 91 12.07 3.70 22.49
N THR A 92 10.81 3.93 22.89
CA THR A 92 9.63 3.34 22.25
C THR A 92 9.11 4.15 21.07
N LEU A 93 8.34 3.50 20.19
CA LEU A 93 7.70 4.16 19.04
C LEU A 93 6.68 5.21 19.50
N ARG A 94 5.83 4.89 20.50
CA ARG A 94 4.83 5.83 21.00
C ARG A 94 5.47 7.09 21.57
N TYR A 95 6.59 6.96 22.29
CA TYR A 95 7.33 8.13 22.76
C TYR A 95 7.76 9.05 21.62
N ALA A 96 8.27 8.48 20.53
CA ALA A 96 8.71 9.24 19.36
C ALA A 96 7.60 10.14 18.80
N VAL A 97 6.39 9.60 18.65
CA VAL A 97 5.29 10.30 17.96
C VAL A 97 4.40 11.13 18.90
N THR A 98 4.49 10.95 20.21
CA THR A 98 3.65 11.67 21.17
C THR A 98 4.41 12.67 22.04
N SER A 99 5.70 12.44 22.30
CA SER A 99 6.47 13.22 23.26
C SER A 99 7.49 14.17 22.62
N ILE A 100 7.95 13.87 21.42
CA ILE A 100 8.87 14.75 20.67
C ILE A 100 8.04 15.84 19.99
N LYS A 101 8.38 17.09 20.24
CA LYS A 101 7.71 18.25 19.65
C LYS A 101 8.31 18.58 18.27
N GLY A 102 7.49 19.07 17.36
CA GLY A 102 7.93 19.51 16.04
C GLY A 102 8.14 18.36 15.07
N LYS A 103 9.13 18.50 14.18
CA LYS A 103 9.42 17.51 13.14
C LYS A 103 10.21 16.35 13.73
N VAL A 104 9.77 15.11 13.46
CA VAL A 104 10.48 13.92 13.92
C VAL A 104 10.67 12.92 12.77
N TRP A 105 11.91 12.46 12.62
CA TRP A 105 12.29 11.38 11.70
C TRP A 105 12.61 10.13 12.53
N VAL A 106 11.70 9.18 12.52
CA VAL A 106 11.77 7.95 13.31
C VAL A 106 12.42 6.85 12.51
N THR A 107 13.47 6.26 13.04
CA THR A 107 14.15 5.07 12.51
C THR A 107 14.16 3.97 13.57
N PHE A 108 14.58 2.77 13.22
CA PHE A 108 14.59 1.62 14.12
C PHE A 108 16.00 1.04 14.21
N ALA A 109 16.39 0.62 15.43
CA ALA A 109 17.75 0.15 15.69
C ALA A 109 18.04 -1.23 15.09
N ARG A 110 17.03 -2.09 15.07
CA ARG A 110 17.10 -3.50 14.65
C ARG A 110 15.74 -3.99 14.17
N ASP A 111 15.69 -5.20 13.69
CA ASP A 111 14.43 -5.91 13.45
C ASP A 111 13.63 -5.98 14.74
N MET A 112 12.33 -5.70 14.65
CA MET A 112 11.46 -5.73 15.83
C MET A 112 10.00 -5.92 15.46
N SER A 113 9.24 -6.50 16.39
CA SER A 113 7.79 -6.58 16.35
C SER A 113 7.21 -5.74 17.49
N ILE A 114 6.42 -4.75 17.13
CA ILE A 114 5.79 -3.81 18.07
C ILE A 114 4.30 -4.16 18.15
N LYS A 115 3.85 -4.56 19.34
CA LYS A 115 2.43 -4.76 19.66
C LYS A 115 1.91 -3.52 20.37
N LEU A 116 1.09 -2.73 19.68
CA LEU A 116 0.48 -1.55 20.27
C LEU A 116 -0.73 -1.94 21.11
N ILE A 117 -0.78 -1.47 22.35
CA ILE A 117 -1.88 -1.74 23.31
C ILE A 117 -3.13 -0.95 22.94
N LYS A 118 -2.97 0.29 22.49
CA LYS A 118 -4.02 1.20 22.00
C LYS A 118 -3.55 1.87 20.71
N PRO A 119 -4.45 2.43 19.89
CA PRO A 119 -4.07 3.09 18.63
C PRO A 119 -2.91 4.08 18.82
N LEU A 120 -1.99 4.09 17.89
CA LEU A 120 -0.87 5.02 17.90
C LEU A 120 -1.27 6.34 17.25
N LEU A 121 -1.53 7.36 18.04
CA LEU A 121 -1.84 8.70 17.54
C LEU A 121 -0.56 9.35 17.04
N VAL A 122 -0.39 9.38 15.72
CA VAL A 122 0.79 9.97 15.07
C VAL A 122 0.66 11.49 15.04
N SER A 123 1.74 12.22 15.33
CA SER A 123 1.77 13.69 15.23
C SER A 123 2.04 14.19 13.81
N SER A 124 1.70 15.46 13.54
CA SER A 124 2.10 16.12 12.29
C SER A 124 3.62 16.18 12.14
N TYR A 125 4.10 16.30 10.91
CA TYR A 125 5.52 16.38 10.54
C TYR A 125 6.35 15.17 11.01
N THR A 126 5.70 14.01 11.05
CA THR A 126 6.32 12.73 11.46
C THR A 126 6.68 11.89 10.24
N THR A 127 7.90 11.37 10.22
CA THR A 127 8.30 10.32 9.27
C THR A 127 8.61 9.05 10.04
N LEU A 128 7.91 7.96 9.70
CA LEU A 128 8.22 6.60 10.15
C LEU A 128 9.00 5.91 9.03
N ASP A 129 10.31 5.68 9.24
CA ASP A 129 11.24 5.17 8.24
C ASP A 129 11.79 3.81 8.65
N GLY A 130 11.17 2.74 8.15
CA GLY A 130 11.55 1.34 8.41
C GLY A 130 12.71 0.81 7.57
N ARG A 131 13.31 1.59 6.68
CA ARG A 131 14.37 1.12 5.78
C ARG A 131 15.59 0.54 6.51
N GLY A 132 16.07 -0.60 6.01
CA GLY A 132 17.29 -1.27 6.48
C GLY A 132 17.08 -2.21 7.66
N VAL A 133 15.85 -2.39 8.12
CA VAL A 133 15.44 -3.32 9.18
C VAL A 133 14.04 -3.87 8.90
N ASN A 134 13.73 -5.00 9.51
CA ASN A 134 12.43 -5.64 9.41
C ASN A 134 11.56 -5.24 10.61
N VAL A 135 10.66 -4.27 10.39
CA VAL A 135 9.80 -3.73 11.47
C VAL A 135 8.36 -4.14 11.24
N HIS A 136 7.79 -4.82 12.23
CA HIS A 136 6.39 -5.18 12.27
C HIS A 136 5.63 -4.34 13.31
N ILE A 137 4.47 -3.82 12.92
CA ILE A 137 3.44 -3.32 13.83
C ILE A 137 2.28 -4.31 13.71
N ALA A 138 2.05 -5.11 14.76
CA ALA A 138 1.17 -6.26 14.60
C ALA A 138 0.54 -6.76 15.91
N ASN A 139 -0.51 -7.57 15.77
CA ASN A 139 -1.16 -8.30 16.86
C ASN A 139 -1.75 -7.42 17.97
N GLY A 140 -2.11 -6.19 17.65
CA GLY A 140 -2.69 -5.22 18.56
C GLY A 140 -3.36 -4.08 17.82
N ALA A 141 -3.45 -2.91 18.43
CA ALA A 141 -3.89 -1.70 17.73
C ALA A 141 -2.86 -1.27 16.67
N CYS A 142 -3.28 -0.40 15.75
CA CYS A 142 -2.40 0.07 14.69
C CYS A 142 -2.38 1.61 14.59
N LEU A 143 -2.09 2.18 13.42
CA LEU A 143 -1.82 3.60 13.27
C LEU A 143 -3.11 4.43 13.15
N TYR A 144 -3.16 5.56 13.85
CA TYR A 144 -4.28 6.47 13.86
C TYR A 144 -3.80 7.91 13.65
N LEU A 145 -4.22 8.50 12.53
CA LEU A 145 -3.86 9.85 12.12
C LEU A 145 -5.10 10.74 12.20
N GLN A 146 -5.14 11.64 13.14
CA GLN A 146 -6.29 12.52 13.34
C GLN A 146 -5.88 13.99 13.35
N ARG A 147 -6.39 14.76 12.40
CA ARG A 147 -6.10 16.21 12.26
C ARG A 147 -4.61 16.50 12.16
N VAL A 148 -3.90 15.69 11.34
CA VAL A 148 -2.46 15.82 11.14
C VAL A 148 -2.13 16.19 9.70
N THR A 149 -0.96 16.76 9.53
CA THR A 149 -0.40 17.08 8.23
C THR A 149 1.05 16.66 8.12
N ASP A 150 1.51 16.44 6.90
CA ASP A 150 2.91 16.13 6.60
C ASP A 150 3.41 14.88 7.33
N VAL A 151 2.78 13.72 7.06
CA VAL A 151 3.17 12.44 7.63
C VAL A 151 3.66 11.51 6.53
N ILE A 152 4.80 10.86 6.75
CA ILE A 152 5.36 9.81 5.89
C ILE A 152 5.38 8.50 6.68
N ILE A 153 4.78 7.44 6.08
CA ILE A 153 4.83 6.07 6.60
C ILE A 153 5.49 5.20 5.55
N HIS A 154 6.70 4.74 5.83
CA HIS A 154 7.54 4.08 4.83
C HIS A 154 8.27 2.86 5.38
N GLY A 155 8.21 1.75 4.63
CA GLY A 155 9.04 0.58 4.87
C GLY A 155 8.61 -0.29 6.06
N LEU A 156 7.36 -0.24 6.48
CA LEU A 156 6.82 -1.00 7.61
C LEU A 156 5.98 -2.20 7.16
N ARG A 157 5.91 -3.23 8.00
CA ARG A 157 4.95 -4.32 7.90
C ARG A 157 3.87 -4.14 8.94
N ILE A 158 2.64 -3.91 8.49
CA ILE A 158 1.50 -3.63 9.37
C ILE A 158 0.46 -4.72 9.12
N HIS A 159 0.19 -5.53 10.14
CA HIS A 159 -0.69 -6.68 9.96
C HIS A 159 -1.32 -7.16 11.27
N ASN A 160 -2.36 -7.96 11.16
CA ASN A 160 -3.12 -8.49 12.30
C ASN A 160 -3.54 -7.38 13.26
N CYS A 161 -3.98 -6.24 12.69
CA CYS A 161 -4.52 -5.14 13.46
C CYS A 161 -5.87 -5.52 14.05
N MET A 162 -6.07 -5.20 15.33
CA MET A 162 -7.24 -5.63 16.09
C MET A 162 -8.07 -4.43 16.54
N ALA A 163 -9.39 -4.60 16.51
CA ALA A 163 -10.32 -3.65 17.10
C ALA A 163 -10.01 -3.38 18.56
N GLN A 164 -10.26 -2.16 18.99
CA GLN A 164 -10.04 -1.73 20.37
C GLN A 164 -11.27 -1.06 20.93
N GLY A 165 -11.61 -1.43 22.16
CA GLY A 165 -12.62 -0.71 22.94
C GLY A 165 -12.20 0.74 23.23
N PRO A 166 -13.15 1.60 23.63
CA PRO A 166 -12.88 2.99 23.98
C PRO A 166 -11.91 3.10 25.15
N GLY A 167 -11.30 4.25 25.32
CA GLY A 167 -10.44 4.54 26.48
C GLY A 167 -9.38 5.58 26.23
N PRO A 168 -8.64 5.94 27.28
CA PRO A 168 -7.62 6.96 27.21
C PRO A 168 -6.35 6.43 26.52
N VAL A 169 -5.68 7.31 25.78
CA VAL A 169 -4.39 7.04 25.13
C VAL A 169 -3.55 8.32 25.10
N MET A 170 -2.24 8.17 25.23
CA MET A 170 -1.31 9.28 25.03
C MET A 170 -1.28 9.68 23.56
N GLY A 171 -1.64 10.91 23.30
CA GLY A 171 -1.60 11.52 21.98
C GLY A 171 -0.46 12.54 21.82
N PRO A 172 -0.41 13.25 20.68
CA PRO A 172 0.59 14.28 20.39
C PRO A 172 0.72 15.34 21.49
N ASN A 173 1.94 15.83 21.67
CA ASN A 173 2.29 16.81 22.72
C ASN A 173 1.98 16.35 24.15
N ARG A 174 2.02 15.04 24.38
CA ARG A 174 1.75 14.39 25.68
C ARG A 174 0.37 14.74 26.25
N ARG A 175 -0.62 14.86 25.39
CA ARG A 175 -2.01 15.04 25.80
C ARG A 175 -2.73 13.71 25.83
N VAL A 176 -3.39 13.39 26.91
CA VAL A 176 -4.27 12.22 26.97
C VAL A 176 -5.53 12.51 26.16
N VAL A 177 -5.88 11.62 25.28
CA VAL A 177 -7.06 11.67 24.40
C VAL A 177 -7.95 10.47 24.72
N ASN A 178 -9.22 10.71 25.02
CA ASN A 178 -10.22 9.64 25.12
C ASN A 178 -10.69 9.26 23.72
N LEU A 179 -10.26 8.10 23.25
CA LEU A 179 -10.71 7.55 21.96
C LEU A 179 -12.01 6.78 22.14
N GLY A 180 -12.89 6.89 21.15
CA GLY A 180 -14.01 5.96 20.94
C GLY A 180 -13.49 4.57 20.52
N PRO A 181 -14.39 3.63 20.23
CA PRO A 181 -14.00 2.34 19.68
C PRO A 181 -13.36 2.50 18.30
N VAL A 182 -12.41 1.62 17.97
CA VAL A 182 -11.80 1.50 16.65
C VAL A 182 -11.92 0.06 16.16
N ASP A 183 -12.08 -0.11 14.88
CA ASP A 183 -12.51 -1.35 14.21
C ASP A 183 -11.36 -2.25 13.75
N GLY A 184 -10.11 -1.79 13.85
CA GLY A 184 -8.93 -2.61 13.55
C GLY A 184 -8.29 -2.36 12.19
N ASP A 185 -8.40 -1.14 11.66
CA ASP A 185 -7.64 -0.72 10.47
C ASP A 185 -6.14 -0.68 10.72
N ALA A 186 -5.36 -0.95 9.66
CA ALA A 186 -3.90 -0.80 9.74
C ALA A 186 -3.46 0.67 9.80
N ILE A 187 -4.04 1.52 8.96
CA ILE A 187 -3.78 2.96 8.93
C ILE A 187 -5.11 3.69 8.74
N ARG A 188 -5.57 4.36 9.78
CA ARG A 188 -6.81 5.14 9.77
C ARG A 188 -6.52 6.62 9.80
N MET A 189 -7.08 7.36 8.82
CA MET A 189 -6.91 8.80 8.70
C MET A 189 -8.26 9.53 8.82
N LEU A 190 -8.30 10.52 9.71
CA LEU A 190 -9.45 11.40 9.90
C LEU A 190 -9.01 12.87 9.81
N THR A 191 -9.61 13.63 8.93
CA THR A 191 -9.34 15.08 8.79
C THR A 191 -7.85 15.39 8.64
N SER A 192 -7.13 14.55 7.89
CA SER A 192 -5.67 14.63 7.73
C SER A 192 -5.30 15.02 6.30
N THR A 193 -4.19 15.73 6.14
CA THR A 193 -3.74 16.19 4.82
C THR A 193 -2.26 15.90 4.61
N ARG A 194 -1.83 15.81 3.35
CA ARG A 194 -0.42 15.59 3.00
C ARG A 194 0.16 14.39 3.75
N VAL A 195 -0.45 13.21 3.54
CA VAL A 195 0.03 11.93 4.08
C VAL A 195 0.52 11.06 2.93
N TRP A 196 1.76 10.61 3.02
CA TRP A 196 2.38 9.71 2.07
C TRP A 196 2.65 8.35 2.70
N ILE A 197 2.02 7.31 2.14
CA ILE A 197 2.14 5.92 2.57
C ILE A 197 2.86 5.16 1.46
N ASP A 198 4.12 4.77 1.71
CA ASP A 198 4.99 4.25 0.65
C ASP A 198 5.81 3.03 1.09
N HIS A 199 5.93 2.05 0.22
CA HIS A 199 6.71 0.83 0.47
C HIS A 199 6.34 0.08 1.76
N ASN A 200 5.07 0.05 2.15
CA ASN A 200 4.64 -0.77 3.28
C ASN A 200 4.01 -2.09 2.80
N THR A 201 4.12 -3.13 3.60
CA THR A 201 3.38 -4.38 3.42
C THR A 201 2.25 -4.41 4.43
N LEU A 202 1.00 -4.45 3.95
CA LEU A 202 -0.19 -4.44 4.79
C LEU A 202 -1.02 -5.70 4.53
N SER A 203 -1.52 -6.35 5.60
CA SER A 203 -2.30 -7.57 5.46
C SER A 203 -3.06 -7.94 6.72
N ASP A 204 -4.13 -8.72 6.55
CA ASP A 204 -4.75 -9.53 7.60
C ASP A 204 -5.13 -8.70 8.85
N CYS A 205 -5.81 -7.58 8.64
CA CYS A 205 -6.35 -6.74 9.69
C CYS A 205 -7.85 -6.98 9.87
N GLN A 206 -8.38 -6.69 11.05
CA GLN A 206 -9.74 -7.05 11.43
C GLN A 206 -10.79 -6.27 10.63
N ASP A 207 -10.54 -5.01 10.26
CA ASP A 207 -11.38 -4.26 9.32
C ASP A 207 -10.61 -3.91 8.03
N GLY A 208 -10.16 -2.68 7.82
CA GLY A 208 -9.48 -2.25 6.60
C GLY A 208 -7.96 -2.20 6.71
N LEU A 209 -7.28 -1.95 5.58
CA LEU A 209 -5.84 -1.70 5.62
C LEU A 209 -5.54 -0.21 5.57
N ILE A 210 -6.25 0.56 4.75
CA ILE A 210 -6.10 2.02 4.70
C ILE A 210 -7.46 2.69 4.62
N ASP A 211 -7.77 3.52 5.60
CA ASP A 211 -8.96 4.37 5.62
C ASP A 211 -8.59 5.86 5.51
N VAL A 212 -9.11 6.53 4.48
CA VAL A 212 -8.99 7.98 4.24
C VAL A 212 -10.36 8.60 4.39
N THR A 213 -10.65 9.20 5.54
CA THR A 213 -12.01 9.58 5.90
C THR A 213 -12.12 10.97 6.50
N ARG A 214 -13.33 11.45 6.66
CA ARG A 214 -13.71 12.68 7.38
C ARG A 214 -12.97 13.94 6.91
N GLY A 215 -12.97 14.18 5.60
CA GLY A 215 -12.34 15.37 5.01
C GLY A 215 -10.82 15.26 4.85
N SER A 216 -10.24 14.06 4.99
CA SER A 216 -8.85 13.82 4.63
C SER A 216 -8.63 14.01 3.14
N THR A 217 -7.53 14.67 2.76
CA THR A 217 -7.23 15.00 1.36
C THR A 217 -5.73 15.19 1.12
N GLU A 218 -5.32 15.33 -0.14
CA GLU A 218 -3.90 15.40 -0.54
C GLU A 218 -3.11 14.18 -0.04
N ILE A 219 -3.65 12.99 -0.30
CA ILE A 219 -3.06 11.72 0.13
C ILE A 219 -2.40 11.04 -1.08
N THR A 220 -1.23 10.44 -0.88
CA THR A 220 -0.56 9.60 -1.87
C THR A 220 -0.21 8.25 -1.27
N ILE A 221 -0.61 7.16 -1.93
CA ILE A 221 -0.42 5.77 -1.51
C ILE A 221 0.33 5.06 -2.63
N THR A 222 1.61 4.73 -2.41
CA THR A 222 2.50 4.25 -3.47
C THR A 222 3.37 3.08 -3.05
N ASN A 223 3.71 2.21 -4.01
CA ASN A 223 4.66 1.11 -3.80
C ASN A 223 4.31 0.18 -2.63
N ASN A 224 3.07 0.16 -2.16
CA ASN A 224 2.68 -0.74 -1.08
C ASN A 224 2.29 -2.12 -1.62
N ARG A 225 2.47 -3.14 -0.80
CA ARG A 225 1.97 -4.49 -1.01
C ARG A 225 0.77 -4.75 -0.11
N PHE A 226 -0.39 -5.01 -0.72
CA PHE A 226 -1.61 -5.40 -0.02
C PHE A 226 -1.90 -6.87 -0.30
N LYS A 227 -2.25 -7.65 0.71
CA LYS A 227 -2.55 -9.08 0.56
C LYS A 227 -3.42 -9.61 1.69
N LEU A 228 -4.07 -10.75 1.48
CA LEU A 228 -4.80 -11.48 2.52
C LEU A 228 -5.79 -10.59 3.29
N GLN A 229 -6.65 -9.87 2.56
CA GLN A 229 -7.55 -8.88 3.16
C GLN A 229 -8.88 -8.81 2.45
N ASP A 230 -9.97 -8.77 3.22
CA ASP A 230 -11.29 -8.56 2.66
C ASP A 230 -11.45 -7.11 2.16
N LYS A 231 -11.42 -6.14 3.05
CA LYS A 231 -11.59 -4.71 2.75
C LYS A 231 -10.22 -4.02 2.73
N VAL A 232 -9.72 -3.65 1.54
CA VAL A 232 -8.34 -3.17 1.44
C VAL A 232 -8.21 -1.67 1.72
N MET A 233 -8.98 -0.83 1.02
CA MET A 233 -8.82 0.63 1.08
C MET A 233 -10.17 1.35 0.95
N LEU A 234 -10.52 2.16 1.94
CA LEU A 234 -11.71 3.00 1.94
C LEU A 234 -11.33 4.47 1.80
N LEU A 235 -11.89 5.13 0.80
CA LEU A 235 -11.75 6.55 0.55
C LEU A 235 -13.15 7.20 0.70
N GLY A 236 -13.34 7.96 1.79
CA GLY A 236 -14.62 8.57 2.16
C GLY A 236 -15.33 7.86 3.30
N HIS A 237 -15.87 8.64 4.25
CA HIS A 237 -16.38 8.16 5.53
C HIS A 237 -17.73 7.43 5.40
N ASP A 238 -18.79 8.18 5.28
CA ASP A 238 -20.16 7.66 5.14
C ASP A 238 -20.93 8.48 4.08
N ASP A 239 -22.13 8.02 3.75
CA ASP A 239 -22.92 8.60 2.67
C ASP A 239 -23.42 10.02 2.97
N GLY A 240 -23.49 10.44 4.25
CA GLY A 240 -23.87 11.78 4.68
C GLY A 240 -22.70 12.75 4.86
N PHE A 241 -21.46 12.31 4.77
CA PHE A 241 -20.31 13.14 5.09
C PHE A 241 -19.81 13.93 3.87
N MET A 242 -20.47 15.01 3.54
CA MET A 242 -20.24 15.82 2.32
C MET A 242 -18.85 16.46 2.22
N TRP A 243 -18.09 16.61 3.31
CA TRP A 243 -16.72 17.12 3.27
C TRP A 243 -15.76 16.25 2.43
N ASP A 244 -16.08 14.96 2.27
CA ASP A 244 -15.31 14.04 1.44
C ASP A 244 -15.42 14.33 -0.07
N THR A 245 -16.32 15.22 -0.51
CA THR A 245 -16.36 15.73 -1.89
C THR A 245 -15.06 16.45 -2.29
N LYS A 246 -14.31 16.98 -1.31
CA LYS A 246 -13.02 17.67 -1.52
C LYS A 246 -11.82 16.71 -1.51
N MET A 247 -12.06 15.44 -1.23
CA MET A 247 -10.99 14.44 -1.13
C MET A 247 -10.26 14.29 -2.47
N ARG A 248 -8.92 14.23 -2.41
CA ARG A 248 -8.02 14.02 -3.53
C ARG A 248 -6.96 12.99 -3.13
N VAL A 249 -6.94 11.84 -3.82
CA VAL A 249 -6.04 10.73 -3.50
C VAL A 249 -5.33 10.25 -4.77
N THR A 250 -4.03 9.99 -4.66
CA THR A 250 -3.25 9.26 -5.68
C THR A 250 -2.95 7.88 -5.15
N VAL A 251 -3.28 6.84 -5.93
CA VAL A 251 -2.98 5.44 -5.65
C VAL A 251 -2.12 4.91 -6.80
N ALA A 252 -0.80 4.76 -6.60
CA ALA A 252 0.10 4.46 -7.70
C ALA A 252 1.20 3.44 -7.36
N PHE A 253 1.59 2.63 -8.33
CA PHE A 253 2.69 1.68 -8.21
C PHE A 253 2.49 0.60 -7.13
N ASN A 254 1.27 0.41 -6.64
CA ASN A 254 0.98 -0.60 -5.63
C ASN A 254 0.77 -1.98 -6.25
N HIS A 255 0.94 -2.99 -5.43
CA HIS A 255 0.63 -4.37 -5.76
C HIS A 255 -0.50 -4.88 -4.85
N PHE A 256 -1.67 -5.11 -5.43
CA PHE A 256 -2.83 -5.69 -4.76
C PHE A 256 -2.88 -7.19 -5.02
N GLY A 257 -2.87 -7.98 -3.97
CA GLY A 257 -2.94 -9.43 -4.02
C GLY A 257 -1.66 -10.15 -3.56
N PRO A 258 -1.73 -11.47 -3.40
CA PRO A 258 -2.91 -12.30 -3.57
C PRO A 258 -3.94 -12.16 -2.45
N HIS A 259 -5.17 -12.69 -2.69
CA HIS A 259 -6.25 -12.79 -1.71
C HIS A 259 -6.72 -11.43 -1.16
N CYS A 260 -6.82 -10.44 -2.02
CA CYS A 260 -7.58 -9.21 -1.77
C CYS A 260 -9.00 -9.39 -2.31
N ILE A 261 -10.04 -9.13 -1.51
CA ILE A 261 -11.41 -9.43 -1.89
C ILE A 261 -12.07 -8.23 -2.54
N GLN A 262 -11.98 -7.06 -1.94
CA GLN A 262 -12.67 -5.85 -2.39
C GLN A 262 -11.98 -4.56 -1.95
N ARG A 263 -12.46 -3.42 -2.47
CA ARG A 263 -12.02 -2.06 -2.07
C ARG A 263 -10.53 -1.79 -2.36
N MET A 264 -10.14 -1.81 -3.63
CA MET A 264 -8.76 -1.55 -4.03
C MET A 264 -8.58 -0.32 -4.97
N PRO A 265 -9.18 0.86 -4.70
CA PRO A 265 -9.99 1.26 -3.55
C PRO A 265 -11.52 1.18 -3.76
N ARG A 266 -12.29 1.38 -2.67
CA ARG A 266 -13.67 1.86 -2.71
C ARG A 266 -13.69 3.34 -2.34
N ILE A 267 -14.37 4.17 -3.14
CA ILE A 267 -14.46 5.62 -2.90
C ILE A 267 -15.90 6.07 -2.71
N ARG A 268 -16.13 6.95 -1.73
CA ARG A 268 -17.34 7.76 -1.58
C ARG A 268 -17.01 9.22 -1.82
N PHE A 269 -17.73 9.86 -2.72
CA PHE A 269 -17.42 11.25 -3.14
C PHE A 269 -15.99 11.41 -3.70
N GLY A 270 -15.48 12.62 -3.76
CA GLY A 270 -14.10 12.94 -4.06
C GLY A 270 -13.53 12.40 -5.38
N TYR A 271 -12.22 12.43 -5.48
CA TYR A 271 -11.49 12.01 -6.69
C TYR A 271 -10.28 11.14 -6.34
N ALA A 272 -10.14 10.02 -7.02
CA ALA A 272 -8.95 9.18 -6.97
C ALA A 272 -8.30 9.03 -8.35
N HIS A 273 -6.99 9.28 -8.44
CA HIS A 273 -6.14 8.89 -9.56
C HIS A 273 -5.46 7.56 -9.24
N VAL A 274 -5.93 6.50 -9.87
CA VAL A 274 -5.46 5.12 -9.70
C VAL A 274 -4.58 4.78 -10.90
N VAL A 275 -3.26 4.66 -10.72
CA VAL A 275 -2.33 4.65 -11.84
C VAL A 275 -1.15 3.69 -11.65
N ASN A 276 -0.82 2.91 -12.67
CA ASN A 276 0.30 1.97 -12.69
C ASN A 276 0.31 0.97 -11.51
N ASN A 277 -0.84 0.52 -11.05
CA ASN A 277 -0.95 -0.52 -10.03
C ASN A 277 -1.13 -1.90 -10.67
N LEU A 278 -0.65 -2.93 -9.98
CA LEU A 278 -0.91 -4.33 -10.29
C LEU A 278 -2.04 -4.85 -9.42
N TYR A 279 -3.05 -5.46 -10.06
CA TYR A 279 -4.14 -6.18 -9.41
C TYR A 279 -4.03 -7.67 -9.73
N LEU A 280 -3.71 -8.48 -8.73
CA LEU A 280 -3.57 -9.92 -8.88
C LEU A 280 -4.79 -10.64 -8.30
N GLY A 281 -5.89 -10.58 -9.04
CA GLY A 281 -7.19 -11.11 -8.65
C GLY A 281 -7.95 -10.22 -7.65
N TRP A 282 -9.23 -10.49 -7.53
CA TRP A 282 -10.16 -9.93 -6.55
C TRP A 282 -11.28 -10.93 -6.29
N GLY A 283 -11.90 -10.83 -5.12
CA GLY A 283 -13.03 -11.71 -4.77
C GLY A 283 -14.37 -11.13 -5.22
N GLN A 284 -14.63 -9.84 -4.92
CA GLN A 284 -15.87 -9.17 -5.29
C GLN A 284 -15.65 -8.14 -6.40
N TYR A 285 -14.78 -7.17 -6.19
CA TYR A 285 -14.42 -6.13 -7.16
C TYR A 285 -13.05 -5.51 -6.81
N ALA A 286 -12.38 -4.93 -7.80
CA ALA A 286 -11.15 -4.19 -7.55
C ALA A 286 -11.46 -2.71 -7.22
N LEU A 287 -12.17 -2.00 -8.08
CA LEU A 287 -12.50 -0.59 -7.93
C LEU A 287 -14.00 -0.43 -7.62
N GLY A 288 -14.33 0.19 -6.50
CA GLY A 288 -15.70 0.40 -6.11
C GLY A 288 -16.07 1.85 -5.86
N GLY A 289 -17.35 2.17 -5.94
CA GLY A 289 -17.84 3.51 -5.68
C GLY A 289 -19.27 3.61 -5.15
N SER A 290 -19.54 4.69 -4.43
CA SER A 290 -20.87 5.13 -4.03
C SER A 290 -20.88 6.64 -3.82
N MET A 291 -22.06 7.28 -3.80
CA MET A 291 -22.21 8.73 -3.58
C MET A 291 -21.42 9.59 -4.58
N ASN A 292 -21.60 9.32 -5.87
CA ASN A 292 -21.03 10.09 -6.99
C ASN A 292 -19.49 10.20 -6.96
N PRO A 293 -18.76 9.08 -6.86
CA PRO A 293 -17.30 9.09 -6.83
C PRO A 293 -16.72 9.45 -8.20
N SER A 294 -15.46 9.86 -8.21
CA SER A 294 -14.71 10.05 -9.45
C SER A 294 -13.41 9.23 -9.40
N ILE A 295 -13.31 8.20 -10.22
CA ILE A 295 -12.13 7.33 -10.34
C ILE A 295 -11.57 7.42 -11.76
N LYS A 296 -10.35 7.93 -11.88
CA LYS A 296 -9.53 7.78 -13.07
C LYS A 296 -8.60 6.59 -12.90
N SER A 297 -8.85 5.51 -13.60
CA SER A 297 -7.95 4.37 -13.76
C SER A 297 -7.03 4.63 -14.96
N GLN A 298 -5.71 4.52 -14.78
CA GLN A 298 -4.77 4.80 -15.87
C GLN A 298 -3.57 3.87 -15.85
N ALA A 299 -3.37 3.17 -16.97
CA ALA A 299 -2.22 2.30 -17.19
C ALA A 299 -1.95 1.32 -16.04
N ASN A 300 -3.01 0.79 -15.41
CA ASN A 300 -2.93 -0.30 -14.44
C ASN A 300 -2.90 -1.65 -15.17
N LEU A 301 -2.44 -2.68 -14.49
CA LEU A 301 -2.55 -4.07 -14.95
C LEU A 301 -3.54 -4.82 -14.05
N PHE A 302 -4.67 -5.23 -14.64
CA PHE A 302 -5.70 -6.02 -13.99
C PHE A 302 -5.65 -7.47 -14.48
N ILE A 303 -5.35 -8.40 -13.59
CA ILE A 303 -5.35 -9.83 -13.87
C ILE A 303 -6.53 -10.42 -13.12
N ALA A 304 -7.59 -10.78 -13.83
CA ALA A 304 -8.78 -11.31 -13.21
C ALA A 304 -8.52 -12.66 -12.51
N PRO A 305 -9.30 -13.02 -11.48
CA PRO A 305 -9.22 -14.33 -10.85
C PRO A 305 -9.55 -15.45 -11.83
N GLN A 306 -9.22 -16.70 -11.49
CA GLN A 306 -9.52 -17.87 -12.34
C GLN A 306 -11.03 -18.16 -12.41
N GLY A 307 -11.83 -17.78 -11.41
CA GLY A 307 -13.27 -17.95 -11.40
C GLY A 307 -14.01 -16.98 -12.34
N ASP A 308 -15.34 -16.94 -12.23
CA ASP A 308 -16.23 -16.23 -13.16
C ASP A 308 -16.28 -14.71 -12.94
N ASN A 309 -15.86 -14.24 -11.78
CA ASN A 309 -15.89 -12.81 -11.46
C ASN A 309 -14.77 -12.05 -12.20
N LYS A 310 -15.07 -11.57 -13.40
CA LYS A 310 -14.13 -10.84 -14.27
C LYS A 310 -14.29 -9.33 -14.20
N GLU A 311 -15.37 -8.81 -13.62
CA GLU A 311 -15.63 -7.38 -13.55
C GLU A 311 -14.76 -6.70 -12.48
N ILE A 312 -14.06 -5.64 -12.90
CA ILE A 312 -13.17 -4.86 -12.06
C ILE A 312 -13.97 -3.89 -11.19
N THR A 313 -15.05 -3.32 -11.76
CA THR A 313 -15.76 -2.17 -11.20
C THR A 313 -17.04 -2.57 -10.48
N TRP A 314 -17.32 -1.89 -9.38
CA TRP A 314 -18.59 -1.93 -8.70
C TRP A 314 -19.03 -0.51 -8.33
N ASP A 315 -20.16 -0.05 -8.87
CA ASP A 315 -20.70 1.27 -8.60
C ASP A 315 -22.16 1.14 -8.12
N SER A 316 -22.44 1.61 -6.93
CA SER A 316 -23.78 1.67 -6.35
C SER A 316 -24.38 3.08 -6.45
N SER A 317 -23.75 4.02 -7.13
CA SER A 317 -24.22 5.38 -7.30
C SER A 317 -24.86 5.60 -8.67
N ALA A 318 -25.83 6.52 -8.74
CA ALA A 318 -26.47 6.90 -10.01
C ALA A 318 -25.53 7.71 -10.93
N ASN A 319 -24.54 8.43 -10.36
CA ASN A 319 -23.70 9.38 -11.06
C ASN A 319 -22.21 9.19 -10.77
N GLY A 320 -21.78 7.95 -10.52
CA GLY A 320 -20.36 7.62 -10.39
C GLY A 320 -19.62 7.85 -11.71
N ARG A 321 -18.40 8.34 -11.61
CA ARG A 321 -17.55 8.62 -12.77
C ARG A 321 -16.32 7.71 -12.75
N PHE A 322 -16.38 6.64 -13.55
CA PHE A 322 -15.31 5.67 -13.72
C PHE A 322 -14.75 5.78 -15.14
N LYS A 323 -13.47 6.00 -15.26
CA LYS A 323 -12.76 6.11 -16.54
C LYS A 323 -11.51 5.26 -16.54
N SER A 324 -11.37 4.39 -17.54
CA SER A 324 -10.18 3.62 -17.85
C SER A 324 -9.40 4.25 -18.99
N ILE A 325 -8.11 4.44 -18.83
CA ILE A 325 -7.22 4.98 -19.85
C ILE A 325 -5.94 4.14 -19.90
N ASN A 326 -5.73 3.44 -21.02
CA ASN A 326 -4.55 2.61 -21.25
C ASN A 326 -4.32 1.52 -20.17
N ASP A 327 -5.36 1.11 -19.47
CA ASP A 327 -5.28 -0.05 -18.58
C ASP A 327 -5.09 -1.33 -19.38
N VAL A 328 -4.37 -2.29 -18.83
CA VAL A 328 -4.13 -3.61 -19.42
C VAL A 328 -4.96 -4.64 -18.68
N PHE A 329 -5.66 -5.47 -19.44
CA PHE A 329 -6.58 -6.48 -18.93
C PHE A 329 -6.09 -7.88 -19.30
N GLU A 330 -5.90 -8.73 -18.31
CA GLU A 330 -5.50 -10.13 -18.47
C GLU A 330 -6.56 -11.06 -17.87
N ASN A 331 -6.61 -12.29 -18.37
CA ASN A 331 -7.52 -13.36 -17.93
C ASN A 331 -9.02 -12.99 -18.02
N GLY A 332 -9.40 -12.19 -19.02
CA GLY A 332 -10.78 -11.78 -19.25
C GLY A 332 -11.28 -10.66 -18.34
N ALA A 333 -10.39 -9.95 -17.64
CA ALA A 333 -10.77 -8.78 -16.83
C ALA A 333 -11.54 -7.76 -17.67
N SER A 334 -12.61 -7.20 -17.10
CA SER A 334 -13.48 -6.22 -17.78
C SER A 334 -13.71 -5.00 -16.90
N PHE A 335 -13.68 -3.83 -17.52
CA PHE A 335 -13.89 -2.54 -16.85
C PHE A 335 -15.16 -1.87 -17.40
N LYS A 336 -16.11 -1.58 -16.52
CA LYS A 336 -17.32 -0.84 -16.89
C LYS A 336 -17.10 0.65 -16.68
N GLU A 337 -16.99 1.40 -17.78
CA GLU A 337 -16.92 2.86 -17.73
C GLU A 337 -18.31 3.46 -17.53
N SER A 338 -18.37 4.58 -16.81
CA SER A 338 -19.60 5.36 -16.57
C SER A 338 -19.51 6.81 -17.02
N VAL A 339 -18.51 7.14 -17.84
CA VAL A 339 -18.35 8.48 -18.44
C VAL A 339 -18.20 8.37 -19.95
N ASP A 340 -18.58 9.44 -20.67
CA ASP A 340 -18.54 9.48 -22.12
C ASP A 340 -17.13 9.29 -22.69
N LYS A 341 -17.07 8.77 -23.92
CA LYS A 341 -15.82 8.70 -24.70
C LYS A 341 -15.27 10.12 -24.87
N GLY A 342 -14.00 10.32 -24.59
CA GLY A 342 -13.32 11.62 -24.68
C GLY A 342 -13.18 12.36 -23.35
N VAL A 343 -13.90 12.00 -22.30
CA VAL A 343 -13.68 12.52 -20.97
C VAL A 343 -12.40 11.91 -20.39
N THR A 344 -11.40 12.74 -20.07
CA THR A 344 -10.08 12.27 -19.59
C THR A 344 -9.94 12.28 -18.07
N MET A 345 -10.83 12.98 -17.36
CA MET A 345 -10.80 13.12 -15.90
C MET A 345 -9.39 13.48 -15.37
N ARG A 346 -8.75 14.49 -15.94
CA ARG A 346 -7.38 14.87 -15.57
C ARG A 346 -7.27 15.23 -14.09
N PRO A 347 -6.27 14.72 -13.36
CA PRO A 347 -5.98 15.20 -12.01
C PRO A 347 -5.51 16.67 -12.07
N ASN A 348 -5.91 17.45 -11.10
CA ASN A 348 -5.48 18.85 -10.96
C ASN A 348 -4.16 18.97 -10.20
N TYR A 349 -3.14 18.24 -10.64
CA TYR A 349 -1.83 18.27 -10.02
C TYR A 349 -1.12 19.61 -10.20
N ARG A 350 -0.46 20.08 -9.14
CA ARG A 350 0.57 21.12 -9.23
C ARG A 350 1.81 20.59 -9.91
N PRO A 351 2.74 21.41 -10.39
CA PRO A 351 3.97 20.94 -11.04
C PRO A 351 4.78 19.94 -10.21
N ASP A 352 4.88 20.14 -8.89
CA ASP A 352 5.61 19.28 -7.96
C ASP A 352 4.90 17.95 -7.65
N GLN A 353 3.61 17.85 -8.00
CA GLN A 353 2.77 16.68 -7.82
C GLN A 353 2.74 15.79 -9.08
N ASN A 354 3.09 16.37 -10.23
CA ASN A 354 3.02 15.66 -11.51
C ASN A 354 4.12 14.59 -11.62
N PHE A 355 3.83 13.52 -12.34
CA PHE A 355 4.76 12.44 -12.62
C PHE A 355 4.43 11.73 -13.92
N GLU A 356 5.42 11.08 -14.49
CA GLU A 356 5.29 10.29 -15.70
C GLU A 356 4.48 9.01 -15.43
N VAL A 357 3.47 8.77 -16.26
CA VAL A 357 2.69 7.53 -16.25
C VAL A 357 3.39 6.53 -17.16
N ALA A 358 3.79 5.40 -16.60
CA ALA A 358 4.42 4.33 -17.35
C ALA A 358 3.38 3.54 -18.18
N ASP A 359 3.85 2.82 -19.19
CA ASP A 359 3.00 1.91 -19.96
C ASP A 359 2.43 0.79 -19.05
N GLY A 360 1.13 0.51 -19.14
CA GLY A 360 0.47 -0.54 -18.35
C GLY A 360 1.10 -1.93 -18.54
N ARG A 361 1.70 -2.22 -19.70
CA ARG A 361 2.36 -3.49 -20.00
C ARG A 361 3.60 -3.78 -19.16
N ILE A 362 4.27 -2.76 -18.62
CA ILE A 362 5.44 -2.94 -17.75
C ILE A 362 5.10 -2.91 -16.25
N VAL A 363 3.84 -2.77 -15.88
CA VAL A 363 3.40 -2.63 -14.48
C VAL A 363 3.83 -3.80 -13.61
N ARG A 364 3.84 -5.04 -14.14
CA ARG A 364 4.32 -6.21 -13.40
C ARG A 364 5.78 -6.04 -12.94
N ALA A 365 6.65 -5.55 -13.80
CA ALA A 365 8.04 -5.27 -13.47
C ALA A 365 8.16 -4.03 -12.56
N LEU A 366 7.39 -2.98 -12.87
CA LEU A 366 7.39 -1.71 -12.15
C LEU A 366 6.98 -1.85 -10.67
N THR A 367 6.10 -2.81 -10.36
CA THR A 367 5.58 -3.08 -9.01
C THR A 367 6.22 -4.28 -8.34
N SER A 368 7.25 -4.88 -8.94
CA SER A 368 7.92 -6.08 -8.42
C SER A 368 8.55 -5.86 -7.03
N SER A 369 8.96 -4.63 -6.75
CA SER A 369 9.53 -4.21 -5.46
C SER A 369 8.51 -3.54 -4.52
N ALA A 370 7.21 -3.60 -4.83
CA ALA A 370 6.19 -3.05 -3.94
C ALA A 370 6.15 -3.78 -2.59
N GLY A 371 6.01 -3.03 -1.51
CA GLY A 371 6.04 -3.52 -0.13
C GLY A 371 7.27 -3.06 0.63
N ALA A 372 7.35 -3.47 1.90
CA ALA A 372 8.45 -3.11 2.79
C ALA A 372 9.75 -3.80 2.36
N LEU A 373 10.71 -3.01 1.94
CA LEU A 373 12.01 -3.48 1.46
C LEU A 373 13.00 -3.65 2.62
N ILE A 374 13.76 -4.74 2.58
CA ILE A 374 14.94 -4.91 3.44
C ILE A 374 16.15 -4.42 2.65
N CYS A 375 16.41 -3.12 2.73
CA CYS A 375 17.51 -2.51 2.01
C CYS A 375 18.88 -2.94 2.57
N PRO A 376 19.81 -3.41 1.72
CA PRO A 376 21.16 -3.75 2.16
C PRO A 376 21.87 -2.56 2.82
N ARG A 377 22.77 -2.85 3.74
CA ARG A 377 23.47 -1.77 4.48
C ARG A 377 24.57 -1.07 3.66
N THR A 378 25.10 -1.76 2.67
CA THR A 378 26.32 -1.35 1.94
C THR A 378 26.12 -1.11 0.46
N SER A 379 24.87 -1.16 -0.03
CA SER A 379 24.55 -0.98 -1.44
C SER A 379 23.27 -0.16 -1.64
N THR A 380 22.91 0.06 -2.88
CA THR A 380 21.59 0.61 -3.26
C THR A 380 20.45 -0.26 -2.72
N CYS A 381 19.31 0.30 -2.49
CA CYS A 381 18.12 -0.44 -2.10
C CYS A 381 17.35 -0.90 -3.34
#